data_543023aab86d734bb8e29525efb17b07
#
_entry.id   543023aab86d734bb8e29525efb17b07
#
_cell.length_a   1.000
_cell.length_b   1.000
_cell.length_c   1.000
_cell.angle_alpha   90.00
_cell.angle_beta   90.00
_cell.angle_gamma   90.00
#
_symmetry.space_group_name_H-M   'P 1'
#
loop_
_entity.id
_entity.type
_entity.pdbx_description
1 polymer ?
#
loop_
_entity_poly.entity_id
_entity_poly.type
_entity_poly.pdbx_seq_one_letter_code
_entity_poly.pdbx_strand_id
1 'polypeptide(L)'
;DHIYGLILPGKSWRDLYEAGDKTELGVMVGLTAGDNDDYQYITLKKKQYIDADSLVLEIAPDPAKMTSYKDPDMLFGEGKGNRKIGPIAFTYDLSRLAPGKHTVKFYVRNYGDHPAVGELVIEGADFSFYADLHEKVKAAHDASATMPPAGMVNKQLEAQMRALLENAGWTNILRVVIVDKDWWIEDGGASRYLNVAAAAKNGSGKCQWCNTQFTQPRLIDGSWGKLELTKTGIMRDIAEENVNK
;
A
#
# COMPACT_ATOMS: atom_id res chain seq x y z
N ASP A 1 18.19 -17.80 -0.70
CA ASP A 1 19.00 -16.59 -0.78
C ASP A 1 18.12 -15.34 -0.66
N HIS A 2 18.65 -14.26 -0.07
CA HIS A 2 18.01 -12.98 -0.03
C HIS A 2 18.40 -12.14 -1.24
N ILE A 3 17.45 -11.41 -1.82
CA ILE A 3 17.65 -10.69 -3.07
C ILE A 3 17.30 -9.21 -2.85
N TYR A 4 18.31 -8.37 -3.12
CA TYR A 4 18.17 -6.91 -3.18
C TYR A 4 18.57 -6.44 -4.56
N GLY A 5 17.86 -5.44 -5.10
CA GLY A 5 18.17 -4.79 -6.34
C GLY A 5 18.56 -3.32 -6.12
N LEU A 6 19.45 -2.81 -6.95
CA LEU A 6 19.71 -1.38 -7.08
C LEU A 6 19.22 -0.95 -8.47
N ILE A 7 18.24 -0.06 -8.50
CA ILE A 7 17.72 0.51 -9.75
C ILE A 7 18.48 1.80 -10.03
N LEU A 8 19.08 1.89 -11.22
CA LEU A 8 19.82 3.05 -11.71
C LEU A 8 19.20 3.52 -13.03
N PRO A 9 18.20 4.42 -13.01
CA PRO A 9 17.52 4.87 -14.23
C PRO A 9 18.36 5.83 -15.11
N GLY A 10 19.57 6.19 -14.68
CA GLY A 10 20.46 7.06 -15.41
C GLY A 10 20.17 8.56 -15.28
N LYS A 11 19.10 8.93 -14.60
CA LYS A 11 18.73 10.31 -14.25
C LYS A 11 17.87 10.28 -12.97
N SER A 12 17.63 11.45 -12.37
CA SER A 12 16.79 11.52 -11.18
C SER A 12 15.38 11.01 -11.46
N TRP A 13 14.70 10.50 -10.41
CA TRP A 13 13.29 10.11 -10.54
C TRP A 13 12.41 11.30 -10.93
N ARG A 14 12.76 12.51 -10.45
CA ARG A 14 12.07 13.74 -10.83
C ARG A 14 12.11 13.97 -12.34
N ASP A 15 13.28 13.86 -12.94
CA ASP A 15 13.46 14.08 -14.38
C ASP A 15 12.87 12.93 -15.21
N LEU A 16 12.97 11.70 -14.68
CA LEU A 16 12.43 10.52 -15.36
C LEU A 16 10.90 10.58 -15.51
N TYR A 17 10.21 11.06 -14.48
CA TYR A 17 8.76 11.15 -14.45
C TYR A 17 8.22 12.57 -14.69
N GLU A 18 9.07 13.50 -15.10
CA GLU A 18 8.70 14.92 -15.35
C GLU A 18 7.89 15.49 -14.16
N ALA A 19 8.33 15.17 -12.94
CA ALA A 19 7.54 15.38 -11.74
C ALA A 19 7.44 16.86 -11.31
N GLY A 20 8.22 17.78 -11.91
CA GLY A 20 8.22 19.19 -11.54
C GLY A 20 8.46 19.39 -10.04
N ASP A 21 7.63 20.20 -9.39
CA ASP A 21 7.72 20.51 -7.95
C ASP A 21 6.97 19.53 -7.03
N LYS A 22 6.60 18.35 -7.54
CA LYS A 22 5.91 17.35 -6.73
C LYS A 22 6.76 16.96 -5.50
N THR A 23 6.09 16.84 -4.37
CA THR A 23 6.66 16.41 -3.09
C THR A 23 6.47 14.92 -2.84
N GLU A 24 5.63 14.26 -3.62
CA GLU A 24 5.43 12.82 -3.65
C GLU A 24 5.47 12.32 -5.07
N LEU A 25 6.07 11.16 -5.28
CA LEU A 25 6.20 10.53 -6.60
C LEU A 25 5.98 9.02 -6.48
N GLY A 26 5.01 8.50 -7.23
CA GLY A 26 4.80 7.06 -7.40
C GLY A 26 5.73 6.52 -8.49
N VAL A 27 6.57 5.55 -8.14
CA VAL A 27 7.42 4.82 -9.08
C VAL A 27 6.86 3.41 -9.24
N MET A 28 6.58 3.00 -10.46
CA MET A 28 6.08 1.65 -10.73
C MET A 28 7.26 0.71 -10.97
N VAL A 29 7.35 -0.33 -10.16
CA VAL A 29 8.35 -1.40 -10.30
C VAL A 29 7.63 -2.73 -10.50
N GLY A 30 8.03 -3.48 -11.50
CA GLY A 30 7.46 -4.78 -11.83
C GLY A 30 8.46 -5.92 -11.73
N LEU A 31 7.91 -7.13 -11.62
CA LEU A 31 8.61 -8.41 -11.66
C LEU A 31 7.85 -9.37 -12.55
N THR A 32 8.55 -9.99 -13.50
CA THR A 32 8.05 -11.14 -14.27
C THR A 32 8.82 -12.38 -13.85
N ALA A 33 8.13 -13.40 -13.37
CA ALA A 33 8.70 -14.67 -12.92
C ALA A 33 7.84 -15.83 -13.42
N GLY A 34 8.32 -16.59 -14.41
CA GLY A 34 7.52 -17.58 -15.13
C GLY A 34 6.32 -16.92 -15.81
N ASP A 35 5.12 -17.43 -15.55
CA ASP A 35 3.85 -16.86 -16.05
C ASP A 35 3.29 -15.74 -15.17
N ASN A 36 3.97 -15.39 -14.09
CA ASN A 36 3.54 -14.31 -13.18
C ASN A 36 4.15 -12.99 -13.64
N ASP A 37 3.32 -11.98 -13.77
CA ASP A 37 3.71 -10.60 -13.99
C ASP A 37 2.98 -9.73 -12.96
N ASP A 38 3.74 -9.13 -12.04
CA ASP A 38 3.20 -8.27 -11.00
C ASP A 38 3.98 -6.98 -10.90
N TYR A 39 3.32 -5.93 -10.46
CA TYR A 39 3.94 -4.62 -10.28
C TYR A 39 3.44 -3.94 -9.03
N GLN A 40 4.29 -3.08 -8.50
CA GLN A 40 4.04 -2.30 -7.30
C GLN A 40 4.34 -0.83 -7.54
N TYR A 41 3.58 0.02 -6.89
CA TYR A 41 3.94 1.43 -6.76
C TYR A 41 4.76 1.62 -5.48
N ILE A 42 5.92 2.24 -5.62
CA ILE A 42 6.74 2.71 -4.52
C ILE A 42 6.52 4.22 -4.45
N THR A 43 6.05 4.73 -3.33
CA THR A 43 5.83 6.17 -3.15
C THR A 43 7.03 6.80 -2.46
N LEU A 44 7.72 7.67 -3.19
CA LEU A 44 8.82 8.47 -2.67
C LEU A 44 8.22 9.76 -2.08
N LYS A 45 8.38 9.98 -0.77
CA LYS A 45 7.72 11.07 -0.04
C LYS A 45 8.65 12.23 0.34
N LYS A 46 9.96 12.10 0.15
CA LYS A 46 10.90 13.17 0.42
C LYS A 46 11.61 13.63 -0.83
N LYS A 47 11.89 14.92 -0.90
CA LYS A 47 12.63 15.51 -2.00
C LYS A 47 13.92 14.76 -2.31
N GLN A 48 14.68 14.37 -1.29
CA GLN A 48 15.93 13.62 -1.45
C GLN A 48 15.78 12.29 -2.19
N TYR A 49 14.64 11.59 -2.02
CA TYR A 49 14.36 10.35 -2.76
C TYR A 49 13.91 10.63 -4.19
N ILE A 50 13.12 11.69 -4.39
CA ILE A 50 12.62 12.07 -5.72
C ILE A 50 13.77 12.60 -6.59
N ASP A 51 14.71 13.32 -6.00
CA ASP A 51 15.87 13.89 -6.67
C ASP A 51 17.05 12.89 -6.81
N ALA A 52 16.95 11.71 -6.18
CA ALA A 52 17.93 10.65 -6.35
C ALA A 52 17.88 10.02 -7.75
N ASP A 53 19.01 9.50 -8.21
CA ASP A 53 19.17 8.74 -9.44
C ASP A 53 19.25 7.23 -9.21
N SER A 54 18.85 6.78 -8.02
CA SER A 54 18.90 5.39 -7.61
C SER A 54 17.78 5.05 -6.64
N LEU A 55 17.44 3.76 -6.58
CA LEU A 55 16.48 3.21 -5.62
C LEU A 55 16.89 1.79 -5.26
N VAL A 56 16.99 1.50 -3.96
CA VAL A 56 17.16 0.14 -3.47
C VAL A 56 15.81 -0.58 -3.49
N LEU A 57 15.76 -1.72 -4.16
CA LEU A 57 14.59 -2.57 -4.24
C LEU A 57 14.80 -3.82 -3.38
N GLU A 58 13.96 -4.01 -2.40
CA GLU A 58 13.90 -5.23 -1.60
C GLU A 58 12.98 -6.24 -2.30
N ILE A 59 13.56 -7.27 -2.93
CA ILE A 59 12.84 -8.27 -3.73
C ILE A 59 12.49 -9.47 -2.86
N ALA A 60 13.51 -10.09 -2.27
CA ALA A 60 13.40 -11.18 -1.32
C ALA A 60 14.34 -10.88 -0.13
N PRO A 61 13.96 -9.94 0.74
CA PRO A 61 14.84 -9.41 1.78
C PRO A 61 15.00 -10.36 2.95
N ASP A 62 16.11 -10.19 3.69
CA ASP A 62 16.19 -10.65 5.07
C ASP A 62 15.22 -9.81 5.91
N PRO A 63 14.20 -10.37 6.56
CA PRO A 63 13.23 -9.60 7.33
C PRO A 63 13.87 -8.74 8.42
N ALA A 64 15.01 -9.17 8.97
CA ALA A 64 15.75 -8.39 9.98
C ALA A 64 16.47 -7.16 9.41
N LYS A 65 16.66 -7.13 8.10
CA LYS A 65 17.41 -6.06 7.40
C LYS A 65 16.53 -5.19 6.50
N MET A 66 15.21 -5.42 6.48
CA MET A 66 14.29 -4.61 5.67
C MET A 66 14.35 -3.14 6.12
N THR A 67 14.56 -2.25 5.15
CA THR A 67 14.64 -0.80 5.37
C THR A 67 13.36 -0.09 4.98
N SER A 68 12.73 -0.50 3.87
CA SER A 68 11.57 0.15 3.29
C SER A 68 10.34 0.19 4.19
N TYR A 69 10.17 -0.78 5.09
CA TYR A 69 9.06 -0.77 6.05
C TYR A 69 9.29 0.11 7.27
N LYS A 70 10.54 0.44 7.53
CA LYS A 70 10.94 1.28 8.67
C LYS A 70 11.09 2.75 8.29
N ASP A 71 11.14 3.04 6.99
CA ASP A 71 11.22 4.40 6.48
C ASP A 71 9.79 4.92 6.16
N PRO A 72 9.23 5.82 7.01
CA PRO A 72 7.88 6.35 6.81
C PRO A 72 7.76 7.23 5.55
N ASP A 73 8.88 7.61 4.94
CA ASP A 73 8.91 8.49 3.78
C ASP A 73 8.99 7.72 2.45
N MET A 74 9.18 6.40 2.53
CA MET A 74 9.16 5.51 1.39
C MET A 74 8.15 4.39 1.65
N LEU A 75 7.05 4.38 0.90
CA LEU A 75 5.97 3.41 1.02
C LEU A 75 5.85 2.60 -0.25
N PHE A 76 5.82 1.29 -0.13
CA PHE A 76 5.43 0.42 -1.23
C PHE A 76 3.92 0.52 -1.47
N GLY A 77 3.53 0.49 -2.73
CA GLY A 77 2.15 0.44 -3.14
C GLY A 77 1.49 -0.91 -2.85
N GLU A 78 0.21 -1.01 -3.12
CA GLU A 78 -0.55 -2.25 -2.98
C GLU A 78 -0.39 -3.11 -4.23
N GLY A 79 -0.09 -4.40 -4.03
CA GLY A 79 -0.15 -5.41 -5.06
C GLY A 79 -1.55 -6.00 -5.20
N LYS A 80 -1.70 -6.99 -6.08
CA LYS A 80 -2.95 -7.73 -6.26
C LYS A 80 -3.27 -8.61 -5.04
N GLY A 81 -4.53 -8.62 -4.63
CA GLY A 81 -5.01 -9.43 -3.52
C GLY A 81 -4.32 -9.09 -2.19
N ASN A 82 -3.77 -10.08 -1.51
CA ASN A 82 -3.10 -9.92 -0.22
C ASN A 82 -1.63 -9.46 -0.33
N ARG A 83 -1.12 -9.27 -1.54
CA ARG A 83 0.25 -8.84 -1.82
C ARG A 83 0.29 -7.33 -1.87
N LYS A 84 0.55 -6.68 -0.75
CA LYS A 84 0.32 -5.24 -0.58
C LYS A 84 1.55 -4.37 -0.77
N ILE A 85 2.74 -4.97 -0.79
CA ILE A 85 4.01 -4.27 -0.96
C ILE A 85 4.97 -5.11 -1.78
N GLY A 86 5.95 -4.48 -2.42
CA GLY A 86 6.89 -5.12 -3.33
C GLY A 86 7.47 -6.43 -2.83
N PRO A 87 8.16 -6.47 -1.68
CA PRO A 87 8.71 -7.73 -1.16
C PRO A 87 7.66 -8.81 -0.89
N ILE A 88 6.46 -8.45 -0.44
CA ILE A 88 5.37 -9.42 -0.22
C ILE A 88 4.88 -9.99 -1.55
N ALA A 89 4.69 -9.15 -2.58
CA ALA A 89 4.29 -9.60 -3.90
C ALA A 89 5.39 -10.45 -4.56
N PHE A 90 6.62 -9.95 -4.54
CA PHE A 90 7.73 -10.59 -5.24
C PHE A 90 8.12 -11.94 -4.61
N THR A 91 8.15 -12.05 -3.29
CA THR A 91 8.41 -13.36 -2.64
C THR A 91 7.28 -14.35 -2.89
N TYR A 92 6.04 -13.89 -2.98
CA TYR A 92 4.93 -14.74 -3.37
C TYR A 92 5.10 -15.26 -4.81
N ASP A 93 5.44 -14.42 -5.77
CA ASP A 93 5.63 -14.81 -7.15
C ASP A 93 6.83 -15.76 -7.31
N LEU A 94 7.94 -15.50 -6.60
CA LEU A 94 9.10 -16.40 -6.57
C LEU A 94 8.76 -17.76 -5.95
N SER A 95 7.90 -17.82 -4.94
CA SER A 95 7.48 -19.08 -4.30
C SER A 95 6.67 -20.01 -5.22
N ARG A 96 6.14 -19.48 -6.30
CA ARG A 96 5.30 -20.21 -7.26
C ARG A 96 6.05 -20.74 -8.47
N LEU A 97 7.35 -20.51 -8.54
CA LEU A 97 8.18 -21.05 -9.60
C LEU A 97 8.21 -22.58 -9.50
N ALA A 98 8.07 -23.25 -10.66
CA ALA A 98 8.28 -24.68 -10.75
C ALA A 98 9.77 -25.02 -10.53
N PRO A 99 10.12 -26.26 -10.11
CA PRO A 99 11.50 -26.70 -10.11
C PRO A 99 12.19 -26.47 -11.46
N GLY A 100 13.42 -25.99 -11.44
CA GLY A 100 14.19 -25.75 -12.66
C GLY A 100 14.90 -24.40 -12.68
N LYS A 101 15.22 -23.96 -13.89
CA LYS A 101 15.92 -22.70 -14.15
C LYS A 101 14.95 -21.67 -14.72
N HIS A 102 14.91 -20.48 -14.11
CA HIS A 102 14.03 -19.39 -14.50
C HIS A 102 14.82 -18.11 -14.70
N THR A 103 14.48 -17.33 -15.73
CA THR A 103 14.90 -15.94 -15.85
C THR A 103 13.81 -15.06 -15.26
N VAL A 104 14.14 -14.35 -14.19
CA VAL A 104 13.26 -13.37 -13.53
C VAL A 104 13.65 -12.00 -14.01
N LYS A 105 12.69 -11.22 -14.49
CA LYS A 105 12.91 -9.86 -14.97
C LYS A 105 12.34 -8.88 -13.98
N PHE A 106 13.11 -7.84 -13.68
CA PHE A 106 12.69 -6.67 -12.92
C PHE A 106 12.70 -5.46 -13.84
N TYR A 107 11.69 -4.62 -13.73
CA TYR A 107 11.59 -3.46 -14.59
C TYR A 107 10.99 -2.26 -13.85
N VAL A 108 11.40 -1.06 -14.28
CA VAL A 108 10.70 0.19 -13.97
C VAL A 108 9.83 0.52 -15.18
N ARG A 109 8.59 0.91 -14.92
CA ARG A 109 7.65 1.29 -15.98
C ARG A 109 7.34 2.78 -15.91
N ASN A 110 7.42 3.45 -17.05
CA ASN A 110 7.01 4.84 -17.22
C ASN A 110 6.24 4.99 -18.53
N TYR A 111 4.93 5.24 -18.45
CA TYR A 111 4.02 5.47 -19.60
C TYR A 111 4.18 4.48 -20.77
N GLY A 112 4.47 3.22 -20.48
CA GLY A 112 4.67 2.17 -21.49
C GLY A 112 6.14 1.86 -21.80
N ASP A 113 7.06 2.74 -21.47
CA ASP A 113 8.50 2.50 -21.56
C ASP A 113 9.02 1.76 -20.32
N HIS A 114 10.11 1.01 -20.53
CA HIS A 114 10.85 0.34 -19.45
C HIS A 114 12.25 0.94 -19.37
N PRO A 115 12.42 2.11 -18.72
CA PRO A 115 13.70 2.82 -18.67
C PRO A 115 14.79 2.09 -17.90
N ALA A 116 14.42 1.13 -17.07
CA ALA A 116 15.37 0.25 -16.40
C ALA A 116 14.82 -1.17 -16.38
N VAL A 117 15.65 -2.13 -16.81
CA VAL A 117 15.35 -3.56 -16.80
C VAL A 117 16.57 -4.31 -16.28
N GLY A 118 16.34 -5.24 -15.36
CA GLY A 118 17.33 -6.18 -14.87
C GLY A 118 16.84 -7.61 -15.00
N GLU A 119 17.76 -8.54 -15.20
CA GLU A 119 17.46 -9.96 -15.25
C GLU A 119 18.29 -10.70 -14.20
N LEU A 120 17.65 -11.68 -13.57
CA LEU A 120 18.28 -12.58 -12.61
C LEU A 120 17.93 -14.02 -12.99
N VAL A 121 18.94 -14.88 -13.05
CA VAL A 121 18.72 -16.31 -13.23
C VAL A 121 18.62 -16.95 -11.85
N ILE A 122 17.49 -17.64 -11.62
CA ILE A 122 17.23 -18.42 -10.42
C ILE A 122 17.11 -19.87 -10.83
N GLU A 123 17.84 -20.78 -10.17
CA GLU A 123 17.78 -22.20 -10.43
C GLU A 123 17.64 -22.97 -9.11
N GLY A 124 16.69 -23.90 -9.04
CA GLY A 124 16.45 -24.69 -7.85
C GLY A 124 15.55 -25.90 -8.11
N ALA A 125 15.69 -26.90 -7.26
CA ALA A 125 14.79 -28.05 -7.21
C ALA A 125 13.51 -27.75 -6.43
N ASP A 126 13.50 -26.67 -5.64
CA ASP A 126 12.41 -26.25 -4.78
C ASP A 126 12.52 -24.75 -4.50
N PHE A 127 11.40 -24.06 -4.51
CA PHE A 127 11.27 -22.64 -4.21
C PHE A 127 10.45 -22.37 -2.94
N SER A 128 10.18 -23.37 -2.11
CA SER A 128 9.44 -23.25 -0.85
C SER A 128 10.08 -22.27 0.13
N PHE A 129 11.40 -22.06 0.07
CA PHE A 129 12.10 -21.02 0.81
C PHE A 129 11.44 -19.64 0.65
N TYR A 130 10.99 -19.30 -0.55
CA TYR A 130 10.34 -18.01 -0.79
C TYR A 130 8.92 -17.94 -0.23
N ALA A 131 8.23 -19.08 -0.04
CA ALA A 131 6.95 -19.11 0.66
C ALA A 131 7.14 -18.80 2.15
N ASP A 132 8.11 -19.42 2.81
CA ASP A 132 8.45 -19.12 4.21
C ASP A 132 8.94 -17.67 4.37
N LEU A 133 9.70 -17.19 3.40
CA LEU A 133 10.17 -15.80 3.41
C LEU A 133 9.01 -14.82 3.22
N HIS A 134 8.07 -15.13 2.33
CA HIS A 134 6.84 -14.36 2.12
C HIS A 134 6.08 -14.15 3.43
N GLU A 135 5.83 -15.23 4.20
CA GLU A 135 5.14 -15.15 5.48
C GLU A 135 5.91 -14.28 6.50
N LYS A 136 7.21 -14.41 6.57
CA LYS A 136 8.06 -13.59 7.46
C LYS A 136 8.06 -12.11 7.07
N VAL A 137 8.17 -11.81 5.77
CA VAL A 137 8.15 -10.44 5.24
C VAL A 137 6.79 -9.81 5.50
N LYS A 138 5.71 -10.57 5.27
CA LYS A 138 4.34 -10.12 5.54
C LYS A 138 4.13 -9.86 7.03
N ALA A 139 4.57 -10.76 7.90
CA ALA A 139 4.48 -10.58 9.36
C ALA A 139 5.26 -9.35 9.84
N ALA A 140 6.47 -9.11 9.30
CA ALA A 140 7.26 -7.93 9.64
C ALA A 140 6.58 -6.62 9.20
N HIS A 141 5.95 -6.62 8.02
CA HIS A 141 5.15 -5.49 7.57
C HIS A 141 3.94 -5.26 8.50
N ASP A 142 3.15 -6.30 8.77
CA ASP A 142 1.95 -6.20 9.61
C ASP A 142 2.30 -5.72 11.03
N ALA A 143 3.44 -6.17 11.58
CA ALA A 143 3.95 -5.73 12.88
C ALA A 143 4.40 -4.25 12.89
N SER A 144 4.78 -3.69 11.75
CA SER A 144 5.21 -2.29 11.62
C SER A 144 4.08 -1.34 11.17
N ALA A 145 2.98 -1.89 10.63
CA ALA A 145 1.85 -1.10 10.14
C ALA A 145 1.18 -0.30 11.27
N THR A 146 0.87 0.96 11.01
CA THR A 146 0.11 1.83 11.92
C THR A 146 -1.11 2.38 11.21
N MET A 147 -2.09 2.85 11.99
CA MET A 147 -3.22 3.59 11.45
C MET A 147 -2.73 4.93 10.87
N PRO A 148 -3.33 5.41 9.76
CA PRO A 148 -3.03 6.75 9.27
C PRO A 148 -3.27 7.81 10.35
N PRO A 149 -2.50 8.90 10.36
CA PRO A 149 -2.74 10.01 11.27
C PRO A 149 -4.07 10.69 10.95
N ALA A 150 -4.70 11.29 11.95
CA ALA A 150 -5.91 12.09 11.75
C ALA A 150 -5.56 13.38 10.98
N GLY A 151 -6.25 13.60 9.85
CA GLY A 151 -6.25 14.89 9.15
C GLY A 151 -7.25 15.85 9.78
N MET A 152 -8.40 15.33 10.23
CA MET A 152 -9.44 16.08 10.95
C MET A 152 -9.75 15.37 12.27
N VAL A 153 -9.91 16.14 13.34
CA VAL A 153 -10.39 15.64 14.64
C VAL A 153 -11.82 16.15 14.88
N ASN A 154 -12.80 15.28 14.71
CA ASN A 154 -14.20 15.59 14.95
C ASN A 154 -14.90 14.38 15.61
N LYS A 155 -14.95 14.38 16.94
CA LYS A 155 -15.47 13.26 17.73
C LYS A 155 -16.93 12.94 17.46
N GLN A 156 -17.76 13.95 17.18
CA GLN A 156 -19.17 13.74 16.85
C GLN A 156 -19.31 13.04 15.49
N LEU A 157 -18.54 13.46 14.50
CA LEU A 157 -18.55 12.86 13.16
C LEU A 157 -17.95 11.45 13.19
N GLU A 158 -16.85 11.23 13.91
CA GLU A 158 -16.27 9.90 14.13
C GLU A 158 -17.27 8.92 14.77
N ALA A 159 -18.07 9.41 15.73
CA ALA A 159 -19.12 8.59 16.36
C ALA A 159 -20.26 8.23 15.38
N GLN A 160 -20.67 9.17 14.52
CA GLN A 160 -21.65 8.89 13.46
C GLN A 160 -21.12 7.86 12.47
N MET A 161 -19.85 8.01 12.04
CA MET A 161 -19.20 7.06 11.13
C MET A 161 -19.09 5.66 11.75
N ARG A 162 -18.75 5.58 13.04
CA ARG A 162 -18.73 4.32 13.80
C ARG A 162 -20.10 3.65 13.78
N ALA A 163 -21.17 4.38 14.07
CA ALA A 163 -22.52 3.83 14.07
C ALA A 163 -22.94 3.32 12.68
N LEU A 164 -22.51 3.99 11.60
CA LEU A 164 -22.77 3.54 10.23
C LEU A 164 -21.99 2.26 9.88
N LEU A 165 -20.76 2.12 10.37
CA LEU A 165 -19.98 0.87 10.23
C LEU A 165 -20.64 -0.27 11.00
N GLU A 166 -21.10 -0.03 12.23
CA GLU A 166 -21.84 -1.01 13.03
C GLU A 166 -23.13 -1.46 12.32
N ASN A 167 -23.89 -0.54 11.75
CA ASN A 167 -25.08 -0.84 10.94
C ASN A 167 -24.74 -1.63 9.65
N ALA A 168 -23.52 -1.47 9.12
CA ALA A 168 -23.01 -2.24 8.00
C ALA A 168 -22.43 -3.62 8.41
N GLY A 169 -22.60 -4.02 9.67
CA GLY A 169 -22.18 -5.33 10.19
C GLY A 169 -20.78 -5.40 10.78
N TRP A 170 -20.10 -4.24 10.94
CA TRP A 170 -18.81 -4.23 11.62
C TRP A 170 -18.99 -4.42 13.12
N THR A 171 -18.18 -5.30 13.69
CA THR A 171 -18.16 -5.58 15.13
C THR A 171 -16.79 -5.26 15.72
N ASN A 172 -16.73 -5.04 17.02
CA ASN A 172 -15.47 -4.82 17.73
C ASN A 172 -14.60 -3.71 17.08
N ILE A 173 -15.23 -2.59 16.68
CA ILE A 173 -14.52 -1.45 16.11
C ILE A 173 -13.61 -0.83 17.17
N LEU A 174 -12.31 -0.82 16.90
CA LEU A 174 -11.29 -0.32 17.82
C LEU A 174 -11.08 1.19 17.65
N ARG A 175 -10.94 1.62 16.40
CA ARG A 175 -10.62 3.02 16.07
C ARG A 175 -11.27 3.45 14.76
N VAL A 176 -11.69 4.71 14.71
CA VAL A 176 -12.14 5.41 13.50
C VAL A 176 -11.34 6.71 13.41
N VAL A 177 -10.74 7.00 12.28
CA VAL A 177 -9.88 8.16 12.05
C VAL A 177 -10.28 8.84 10.75
N ILE A 178 -10.62 10.12 10.78
CA ILE A 178 -10.84 10.92 9.57
C ILE A 178 -9.47 11.29 9.02
N VAL A 179 -9.11 10.75 7.86
CA VAL A 179 -7.77 10.91 7.26
C VAL A 179 -7.65 12.26 6.54
N ASP A 180 -8.73 12.72 5.93
CA ASP A 180 -8.75 13.99 5.23
C ASP A 180 -8.75 15.17 6.21
N LYS A 181 -8.14 16.26 5.78
CA LYS A 181 -8.14 17.54 6.55
C LYS A 181 -9.44 18.31 6.39
N ASP A 182 -10.13 18.11 5.25
CA ASP A 182 -11.38 18.77 4.91
C ASP A 182 -12.21 17.89 3.98
N TRP A 183 -13.46 18.25 3.74
CA TRP A 183 -14.36 17.58 2.83
C TRP A 183 -13.91 17.73 1.38
N TRP A 184 -13.85 16.62 0.67
CA TRP A 184 -13.75 16.63 -0.78
C TRP A 184 -15.13 16.87 -1.39
N ILE A 185 -15.21 17.81 -2.33
CA ILE A 185 -16.42 18.10 -3.10
C ILE A 185 -16.29 17.37 -4.44
N GLU A 186 -17.26 16.56 -4.81
CA GLU A 186 -17.28 15.90 -6.11
C GLU A 186 -17.57 16.90 -7.24
N ASP A 187 -17.12 16.58 -8.46
CA ASP A 187 -17.36 17.40 -9.63
C ASP A 187 -18.85 17.73 -9.80
N GLY A 188 -19.16 19.03 -9.99
CA GLY A 188 -20.52 19.51 -10.02
C GLY A 188 -21.17 19.80 -8.66
N GLY A 189 -20.49 19.50 -7.53
CA GLY A 189 -20.96 19.83 -6.19
C GLY A 189 -22.19 19.04 -5.72
N ALA A 190 -22.50 17.91 -6.37
CA ALA A 190 -23.66 17.09 -6.05
C ALA A 190 -23.49 16.29 -4.75
N SER A 191 -22.27 16.06 -4.33
CA SER A 191 -21.94 15.38 -3.08
C SER A 191 -20.60 15.85 -2.51
N ARG A 192 -20.37 15.51 -1.25
CA ARG A 192 -19.05 15.64 -0.61
C ARG A 192 -18.71 14.36 0.13
N TYR A 193 -17.42 14.09 0.28
CA TYR A 193 -16.97 12.89 0.97
C TYR A 193 -15.74 13.12 1.84
N LEU A 194 -15.52 12.19 2.77
CA LEU A 194 -14.32 12.05 3.58
C LEU A 194 -13.78 10.63 3.47
N ASN A 195 -12.47 10.51 3.36
CA ASN A 195 -11.76 9.25 3.54
C ASN A 195 -11.47 9.04 5.02
N VAL A 196 -11.76 7.84 5.49
CA VAL A 196 -11.72 7.46 6.89
C VAL A 196 -11.03 6.12 7.01
N ALA A 197 -10.10 5.98 7.93
CA ALA A 197 -9.51 4.70 8.29
C ALA A 197 -10.27 4.12 9.49
N ALA A 198 -10.69 2.88 9.39
CA ALA A 198 -11.37 2.18 10.47
C ALA A 198 -10.68 0.86 10.77
N ALA A 199 -10.43 0.60 12.06
CA ALA A 199 -9.86 -0.65 12.56
C ALA A 199 -10.86 -1.40 13.42
N ALA A 200 -10.90 -2.73 13.24
CA ALA A 200 -11.79 -3.63 13.98
C ALA A 200 -11.14 -5.01 14.18
N LYS A 201 -11.65 -5.79 15.13
CA LYS A 201 -11.33 -7.21 15.24
C LYS A 201 -12.31 -8.01 14.38
N ASN A 202 -11.76 -8.93 13.59
CA ASN A 202 -12.58 -9.87 12.83
C ASN A 202 -13.10 -11.02 13.74
N GLY A 203 -13.89 -11.94 13.17
CA GLY A 203 -14.47 -13.07 13.91
C GLY A 203 -13.45 -14.03 14.54
N SER A 204 -12.20 -14.04 14.09
CA SER A 204 -11.10 -14.79 14.71
C SER A 204 -10.31 -13.98 15.74
N GLY A 205 -10.73 -12.74 16.05
CA GLY A 205 -10.06 -11.86 17.00
C GLY A 205 -8.84 -11.11 16.44
N LYS A 206 -8.53 -11.28 15.15
CA LYS A 206 -7.40 -10.61 14.48
C LYS A 206 -7.75 -9.15 14.19
N CYS A 207 -6.85 -8.23 14.52
CA CYS A 207 -7.00 -6.81 14.19
C CYS A 207 -6.77 -6.56 12.71
N GLN A 208 -7.69 -5.83 12.10
CA GLN A 208 -7.61 -5.40 10.71
C GLN A 208 -8.09 -3.97 10.58
N TRP A 209 -7.63 -3.27 9.57
CA TRP A 209 -8.09 -1.94 9.22
C TRP A 209 -8.24 -1.78 7.71
N CYS A 210 -9.05 -0.82 7.29
CA CYS A 210 -9.11 -0.40 5.90
C CYS A 210 -9.49 1.06 5.77
N ASN A 211 -9.29 1.61 4.58
CA ASN A 211 -9.89 2.88 4.20
C ASN A 211 -11.35 2.68 3.84
N THR A 212 -12.18 3.59 4.32
CA THR A 212 -13.60 3.69 4.00
C THR A 212 -13.90 5.09 3.49
N GLN A 213 -14.98 5.27 2.76
CA GLN A 213 -15.43 6.57 2.31
C GLN A 213 -16.84 6.83 2.80
N PHE A 214 -17.05 8.00 3.38
CA PHE A 214 -18.34 8.47 3.83
C PHE A 214 -18.75 9.69 3.01
N THR A 215 -19.96 9.69 2.50
CA THR A 215 -20.47 10.70 1.57
C THR A 215 -21.74 11.37 2.13
N GLN A 216 -21.91 12.63 1.82
CA GLN A 216 -23.15 13.37 2.02
C GLN A 216 -23.63 13.94 0.67
N PRO A 217 -24.85 13.62 0.21
CA PRO A 217 -25.41 14.25 -0.97
C PRO A 217 -25.79 15.71 -0.70
N ARG A 218 -25.78 16.54 -1.72
CA ARG A 218 -26.32 17.90 -1.64
C ARG A 218 -27.82 17.86 -1.86
N LEU A 219 -28.57 18.49 -0.97
CA LEU A 219 -30.01 18.60 -1.06
C LEU A 219 -30.44 19.79 -1.95
N ILE A 220 -31.72 19.83 -2.34
CA ILE A 220 -32.28 20.85 -3.23
C ILE A 220 -32.15 22.26 -2.62
N ASP A 221 -32.24 22.36 -1.31
CA ASP A 221 -32.07 23.62 -0.56
C ASP A 221 -30.60 24.04 -0.39
N GLY A 222 -29.68 23.27 -0.95
CA GLY A 222 -28.23 23.49 -0.88
C GLY A 222 -27.56 23.01 0.41
N SER A 223 -28.32 22.47 1.37
CA SER A 223 -27.78 21.84 2.57
C SER A 223 -27.18 20.45 2.25
N TRP A 224 -26.43 19.89 3.23
CA TRP A 224 -25.88 18.55 3.10
C TRP A 224 -26.81 17.52 3.74
N GLY A 225 -27.08 16.45 3.02
CA GLY A 225 -27.91 15.35 3.46
C GLY A 225 -27.27 14.48 4.53
N LYS A 226 -27.87 13.34 4.80
CA LYS A 226 -27.37 12.37 5.77
C LYS A 226 -26.01 11.82 5.34
N LEU A 227 -25.16 11.51 6.33
CA LEU A 227 -23.91 10.80 6.13
C LEU A 227 -24.20 9.34 5.78
N GLU A 228 -23.53 8.82 4.78
CA GLU A 228 -23.66 7.43 4.30
C GLU A 228 -22.30 6.79 4.10
N LEU A 229 -22.15 5.51 4.43
CA LEU A 229 -20.97 4.71 4.08
C LEU A 229 -21.11 4.30 2.61
N THR A 230 -20.22 4.79 1.75
CA THR A 230 -20.32 4.58 0.30
C THR A 230 -19.27 3.63 -0.25
N LYS A 231 -18.09 3.54 0.40
CA LYS A 231 -17.04 2.60 -0.03
C LYS A 231 -16.36 1.99 1.18
N THR A 232 -15.99 0.72 1.04
CA THR A 232 -15.13 0.00 1.97
C THR A 232 -13.98 -0.58 1.18
N GLY A 233 -12.75 -0.28 1.60
CA GLY A 233 -11.53 -0.78 0.98
C GLY A 233 -11.18 -2.20 1.43
N ILE A 234 -10.02 -2.65 1.00
CA ILE A 234 -9.50 -3.97 1.35
C ILE A 234 -9.00 -3.95 2.80
N MET A 235 -9.42 -4.97 3.58
CA MET A 235 -8.93 -5.17 4.95
C MET A 235 -7.45 -5.54 4.96
N ARG A 236 -6.69 -4.89 5.84
CA ARG A 236 -5.25 -5.08 6.06
C ARG A 236 -5.02 -5.47 7.49
N ASP A 237 -4.13 -6.42 7.69
CA ASP A 237 -3.75 -6.82 9.05
C ASP A 237 -2.94 -5.70 9.74
N ILE A 238 -3.12 -5.55 11.04
CA ILE A 238 -2.40 -4.59 11.88
C ILE A 238 -2.23 -5.19 13.28
N ALA A 239 -1.09 -4.97 13.90
CA ALA A 239 -0.92 -5.33 15.31
C ALA A 239 -1.81 -4.44 16.20
N GLU A 240 -2.46 -5.03 17.21
CA GLU A 240 -3.42 -4.31 18.06
C GLU A 240 -2.79 -3.09 18.75
N GLU A 241 -1.56 -3.24 19.22
CA GLU A 241 -0.78 -2.16 19.85
C GLU A 241 -0.46 -0.99 18.90
N ASN A 242 -0.59 -1.20 17.58
CA ASN A 242 -0.33 -0.19 16.57
C ASN A 242 -1.59 0.58 16.14
N VAL A 243 -2.77 0.12 16.54
CA VAL A 243 -4.03 0.77 16.17
C VAL A 243 -4.10 2.20 16.70
N ASN A 244 -3.48 2.48 17.85
CA ASN A 244 -3.54 3.79 18.53
C ASN A 244 -2.22 4.59 18.47
N LYS A 245 -1.24 4.13 17.69
CA LYS A 245 0.02 4.84 17.48
C LYS A 245 -0.08 5.97 16.47
#